data_92ee9f4394ff18163902fa69afb6ce80
#
_entry.id   92ee9f4394ff18163902fa69afb6ce80
#
_cell.length_a   1.000
_cell.length_b   1.000
_cell.length_c   1.000
_cell.angle_alpha   90.00
_cell.angle_beta   90.00
_cell.angle_gamma   90.00
#
_symmetry.space_group_name_H-M   'P 1'
#
loop_
_entity.id
_entity.type
_entity.pdbx_description
1 polymer ?
#
loop_
_entity_poly.entity_id
_entity_poly.type
_entity_poly.pdbx_seq_one_letter_code
_entity_poly.pdbx_strand_id
1 'polypeptide(L)'
;MQKFPWQAFAQNSAYADQIALRNSQGDPFTWVELAEKINQVEAFLLQQGVTAQSAVAFCGKNSEQILFLYLAVIQLGAKILGINPAFPQEKREELCQVYGVDFCYQSEDIHYLAAKV
;
A
#
# COMPACT_ATOMS: atom_id res chain seq x y z
N MET A 1 1.55 21.50 -5.95
CA MET A 1 1.28 20.24 -5.28
C MET A 1 2.59 19.53 -4.96
N GLN A 2 2.75 19.09 -3.73
CA GLN A 2 3.98 18.44 -3.28
C GLN A 2 4.02 17.00 -3.79
N LYS A 3 5.14 16.62 -4.41
CA LYS A 3 5.33 15.25 -4.88
C LYS A 3 5.87 14.40 -3.73
N PHE A 4 5.41 13.14 -3.65
CA PHE A 4 6.00 12.18 -2.73
C PHE A 4 7.39 11.76 -3.22
N PRO A 5 8.29 11.34 -2.31
CA PRO A 5 9.65 10.97 -2.69
C PRO A 5 9.72 9.94 -3.82
N TRP A 6 8.87 8.89 -3.77
CA TRP A 6 8.89 7.87 -4.83
C TRP A 6 8.49 8.44 -6.19
N GLN A 7 7.59 9.42 -6.22
CA GLN A 7 7.21 10.10 -7.46
C GLN A 7 8.35 10.98 -7.99
N ALA A 8 8.98 11.72 -7.09
CA ALA A 8 10.07 12.62 -7.46
C ALA A 8 11.26 11.85 -8.04
N PHE A 9 11.65 10.75 -7.41
CA PHE A 9 12.76 9.91 -7.90
C PHE A 9 12.40 9.22 -9.21
N ALA A 10 11.16 8.77 -9.38
CA ALA A 10 10.71 8.12 -10.60
C ALA A 10 10.74 9.08 -11.81
N GLN A 11 10.54 10.38 -11.57
CA GLN A 11 10.51 11.39 -12.61
C GLN A 11 11.87 12.01 -12.88
N ASN A 12 12.87 11.70 -12.08
CA ASN A 12 14.22 12.24 -12.22
C ASN A 12 15.07 11.26 -13.04
N SER A 13 15.55 11.67 -14.22
CA SER A 13 16.31 10.80 -15.11
C SER A 13 17.59 10.24 -14.46
N ALA A 14 18.12 10.90 -13.44
CA ALA A 14 19.30 10.40 -12.72
C ALA A 14 18.98 9.21 -11.81
N TYR A 15 17.74 9.03 -11.39
CA TYR A 15 17.34 8.01 -10.41
C TYR A 15 16.31 7.02 -10.93
N ALA A 16 15.55 7.36 -11.97
CA ALA A 16 14.37 6.60 -12.40
C ALA A 16 14.65 5.11 -12.58
N ASP A 17 15.79 4.76 -13.16
CA ASP A 17 16.16 3.37 -13.46
C ASP A 17 17.03 2.73 -12.39
N GLN A 18 17.30 3.44 -11.29
CA GLN A 18 18.03 2.86 -10.17
C GLN A 18 17.09 2.01 -9.31
N ILE A 19 17.67 1.02 -8.65
CA ILE A 19 16.89 0.12 -7.79
C ILE A 19 16.44 0.87 -6.54
N ALA A 20 15.12 0.89 -6.32
CA ALA A 20 14.52 1.48 -5.13
C ALA A 20 14.39 0.46 -4.00
N LEU A 21 14.05 -0.79 -4.32
CA LEU A 21 13.93 -1.86 -3.35
C LEU A 21 14.10 -3.23 -4.02
N ARG A 22 14.34 -4.23 -3.18
CA ARG A 22 14.31 -5.64 -3.58
C ARG A 22 13.29 -6.37 -2.70
N ASN A 23 12.54 -7.29 -3.29
CA ASN A 23 11.61 -8.09 -2.51
C ASN A 23 12.35 -9.22 -1.75
N SER A 24 11.61 -10.05 -1.03
CA SER A 24 12.19 -11.14 -0.23
C SER A 24 12.93 -12.19 -1.07
N GLN A 25 12.63 -12.29 -2.36
CA GLN A 25 13.32 -13.18 -3.30
C GLN A 25 14.50 -12.50 -3.99
N GLY A 26 14.79 -11.25 -3.66
CA GLY A 26 15.88 -10.50 -4.26
C GLY A 26 15.55 -9.84 -5.58
N ASP A 27 14.29 -9.90 -6.05
CA ASP A 27 13.87 -9.25 -7.29
C ASP A 27 13.91 -7.74 -7.14
N PRO A 28 14.52 -7.02 -8.07
CA PRO A 28 14.65 -5.57 -7.97
C PRO A 28 13.41 -4.85 -8.49
N PHE A 29 13.14 -3.70 -7.87
CA PHE A 29 12.16 -2.72 -8.37
C PHE A 29 12.87 -1.39 -8.51
N THR A 30 12.84 -0.80 -9.71
CA THR A 30 13.36 0.54 -9.93
C THR A 30 12.37 1.56 -9.36
N TRP A 31 12.80 2.83 -9.26
CA TRP A 31 11.90 3.89 -8.82
C TRP A 31 10.69 4.03 -9.75
N VAL A 32 10.91 3.88 -11.06
CA VAL A 32 9.81 3.91 -12.04
C VAL A 32 8.83 2.76 -11.79
N GLU A 33 9.35 1.54 -11.62
CA GLU A 33 8.51 0.37 -11.37
C GLU A 33 7.74 0.49 -10.06
N LEU A 34 8.40 0.99 -9.01
CA LEU A 34 7.74 1.22 -7.72
C LEU A 34 6.60 2.21 -7.86
N ALA A 35 6.85 3.35 -8.50
CA ALA A 35 5.83 4.38 -8.70
C ALA A 35 4.65 3.85 -9.52
N GLU A 36 4.91 3.06 -10.55
CA GLU A 36 3.85 2.44 -11.36
C GLU A 36 2.98 1.49 -10.53
N LYS A 37 3.62 0.65 -9.69
CA LYS A 37 2.88 -0.25 -8.81
C LYS A 37 2.01 0.51 -7.82
N ILE A 38 2.55 1.57 -7.22
CA ILE A 38 1.79 2.40 -6.28
C ILE A 38 0.59 3.03 -6.98
N ASN A 39 0.78 3.55 -8.20
CA ASN A 39 -0.32 4.15 -8.97
C ASN A 39 -1.41 3.13 -9.32
N GLN A 40 -1.01 1.92 -9.68
CA GLN A 40 -1.96 0.83 -9.98
C GLN A 40 -2.78 0.45 -8.75
N VAL A 41 -2.12 0.32 -7.60
CA VAL A 41 -2.82 0.00 -6.35
C VAL A 41 -3.76 1.15 -5.96
N GLU A 42 -3.33 2.40 -6.10
CA GLU A 42 -4.19 3.56 -5.84
C GLU A 42 -5.44 3.53 -6.73
N ALA A 43 -5.28 3.25 -8.01
CA ALA A 43 -6.42 3.16 -8.94
C ALA A 43 -7.41 2.07 -8.51
N PHE A 44 -6.89 0.92 -8.06
CA PHE A 44 -7.73 -0.16 -7.55
C PHE A 44 -8.49 0.30 -6.30
N LEU A 45 -7.80 0.95 -5.35
CA LEU A 45 -8.44 1.43 -4.13
C LEU A 45 -9.56 2.43 -4.43
N LEU A 46 -9.35 3.31 -5.40
CA LEU A 46 -10.37 4.26 -5.84
C LEU A 46 -11.59 3.52 -6.40
N GLN A 47 -11.39 2.45 -7.15
CA GLN A 47 -12.48 1.61 -7.66
C GLN A 47 -13.26 0.93 -6.53
N GLN A 48 -12.59 0.62 -5.43
CA GLN A 48 -13.23 0.02 -4.25
C GLN A 48 -14.01 1.04 -3.42
N GLY A 49 -13.93 2.32 -3.75
CA GLY A 49 -14.62 3.36 -3.02
C GLY A 49 -13.77 4.06 -1.95
N VAL A 50 -12.48 3.77 -1.89
CA VAL A 50 -11.57 4.44 -0.94
C VAL A 50 -11.36 5.88 -1.39
N THR A 51 -11.49 6.82 -0.45
CA THR A 51 -11.27 8.25 -0.68
C THR A 51 -10.28 8.79 0.33
N ALA A 52 -9.93 10.06 0.18
CA ALA A 52 -9.03 10.75 1.12
C ALA A 52 -9.61 10.82 2.54
N GLN A 53 -10.92 10.65 2.71
CA GLN A 53 -11.57 10.62 4.02
C GLN A 53 -11.69 9.23 4.62
N SER A 54 -11.30 8.20 3.88
CA SER A 54 -11.41 6.82 4.33
C SER A 54 -10.30 6.46 5.32
N ALA A 55 -10.57 5.47 6.17
CA ALA A 55 -9.57 4.83 7.02
C ALA A 55 -9.40 3.40 6.52
N VAL A 56 -8.19 3.03 6.14
CA VAL A 56 -7.85 1.74 5.57
C VAL A 56 -6.97 0.97 6.54
N ALA A 57 -7.33 -0.27 6.84
CA ALA A 57 -6.51 -1.15 7.65
C ALA A 57 -5.98 -2.30 6.80
N PHE A 58 -4.83 -2.81 7.17
CA PHE A 58 -4.33 -4.04 6.59
C PHE A 58 -3.82 -4.97 7.69
N CYS A 59 -3.97 -6.26 7.46
CA CYS A 59 -3.54 -7.31 8.38
C CYS A 59 -2.81 -8.37 7.59
N GLY A 60 -1.50 -8.48 7.79
CA GLY A 60 -0.69 -9.45 7.06
C GLY A 60 0.77 -9.31 7.39
N LYS A 61 1.57 -10.24 6.88
CA LYS A 61 3.01 -10.22 7.05
C LYS A 61 3.62 -9.16 6.15
N ASN A 62 4.74 -8.60 6.60
CA ASN A 62 5.47 -7.62 5.81
C ASN A 62 5.89 -8.22 4.46
N SER A 63 5.61 -7.49 3.39
CA SER A 63 5.92 -7.89 2.03
C SER A 63 5.89 -6.65 1.14
N GLU A 64 6.33 -6.81 -0.13
CA GLU A 64 6.24 -5.72 -1.09
C GLU A 64 4.79 -5.32 -1.36
N GLN A 65 3.85 -6.27 -1.30
CA GLN A 65 2.43 -5.96 -1.50
C GLN A 65 1.90 -5.01 -0.41
N ILE A 66 2.28 -5.25 0.84
CA ILE A 66 1.90 -4.37 1.95
C ILE A 66 2.52 -2.99 1.77
N LEU A 67 3.78 -2.95 1.34
CA LEU A 67 4.45 -1.68 1.08
C LEU A 67 3.73 -0.89 -0.02
N PHE A 68 3.37 -1.53 -1.12
CA PHE A 68 2.65 -0.88 -2.22
C PHE A 68 1.29 -0.36 -1.73
N LEU A 69 0.57 -1.16 -0.95
CA LEU A 69 -0.72 -0.74 -0.37
C LEU A 69 -0.54 0.46 0.55
N TYR A 70 0.45 0.40 1.44
CA TYR A 70 0.74 1.46 2.39
C TYR A 70 1.02 2.78 1.68
N LEU A 71 1.93 2.74 0.70
CA LEU A 71 2.31 3.94 -0.04
C LEU A 71 1.17 4.47 -0.91
N ALA A 72 0.35 3.57 -1.48
CA ALA A 72 -0.82 3.97 -2.26
C ALA A 72 -1.87 4.67 -1.39
N VAL A 73 -2.11 4.19 -0.18
CA VAL A 73 -3.04 4.81 0.76
C VAL A 73 -2.53 6.21 1.16
N ILE A 74 -1.22 6.33 1.42
CA ILE A 74 -0.61 7.62 1.73
C ILE A 74 -0.75 8.58 0.55
N GLN A 75 -0.46 8.11 -0.66
CA GLN A 75 -0.54 8.92 -1.88
C GLN A 75 -1.97 9.41 -2.13
N LEU A 76 -2.95 8.59 -1.82
CA LEU A 76 -4.37 8.93 -1.95
C LEU A 76 -4.80 9.94 -0.88
N GLY A 77 -4.08 10.01 0.24
CA GLY A 77 -4.40 10.92 1.34
C GLY A 77 -5.28 10.31 2.40
N ALA A 78 -5.57 9.02 2.33
CA ALA A 78 -6.39 8.32 3.32
C ALA A 78 -5.57 7.96 4.57
N LYS A 79 -6.26 7.56 5.63
CA LYS A 79 -5.62 7.09 6.87
C LYS A 79 -5.27 5.62 6.71
N ILE A 80 -4.15 5.19 7.32
CA ILE A 80 -3.70 3.81 7.27
C ILE A 80 -3.46 3.27 8.67
N LEU A 81 -3.93 2.04 8.91
CA LEU A 81 -3.74 1.33 10.17
C LEU A 81 -3.18 -0.06 9.87
N GLY A 82 -2.01 -0.37 10.43
CA GLY A 82 -1.47 -1.73 10.37
C GLY A 82 -1.95 -2.53 11.57
N ILE A 83 -2.43 -3.74 11.32
CA ILE A 83 -2.91 -4.65 12.37
C ILE A 83 -2.02 -5.88 12.38
N ASN A 84 -1.51 -6.23 13.57
CA ASN A 84 -0.68 -7.41 13.74
C ASN A 84 -1.49 -8.68 13.41
N PRO A 85 -1.05 -9.50 12.44
CA PRO A 85 -1.77 -10.71 12.07
C PRO A 85 -1.82 -11.76 13.19
N ALA A 86 -0.96 -11.64 14.20
CA ALA A 86 -0.97 -12.55 15.36
C ALA A 86 -2.12 -12.26 16.33
N PHE A 87 -2.77 -11.11 16.22
CA PHE A 87 -3.92 -10.81 17.09
C PHE A 87 -5.09 -11.72 16.75
N PRO A 88 -5.87 -12.16 17.78
CA PRO A 88 -7.12 -12.89 17.53
C PRO A 88 -8.09 -12.04 16.71
N GLN A 89 -9.00 -12.69 16.01
CA GLN A 89 -9.98 -12.02 15.15
C GLN A 89 -10.78 -10.98 15.92
N GLU A 90 -11.21 -11.30 17.14
CA GLU A 90 -11.97 -10.36 18.00
C GLU A 90 -11.20 -9.07 18.24
N LYS A 91 -9.89 -9.19 18.50
CA LYS A 91 -9.04 -8.02 18.74
C LYS A 91 -8.89 -7.18 17.48
N ARG A 92 -8.75 -7.83 16.32
CA ARG A 92 -8.65 -7.14 15.04
C ARG A 92 -9.93 -6.36 14.73
N GLU A 93 -11.09 -6.98 14.96
CA GLU A 93 -12.38 -6.33 14.76
C GLU A 93 -12.56 -5.15 15.71
N GLU A 94 -12.18 -5.32 16.98
CA GLU A 94 -12.22 -4.25 17.97
C GLU A 94 -11.40 -3.05 17.53
N LEU A 95 -10.18 -3.28 17.05
CA LEU A 95 -9.31 -2.21 16.58
C LEU A 95 -9.92 -1.48 15.39
N CYS A 96 -10.53 -2.19 14.46
CA CYS A 96 -11.21 -1.58 13.33
C CYS A 96 -12.36 -0.68 13.78
N GLN A 97 -13.13 -1.11 14.78
CA GLN A 97 -14.22 -0.32 15.33
C GLN A 97 -13.70 0.93 16.07
N VAL A 98 -12.69 0.75 16.90
CA VAL A 98 -12.13 1.84 17.72
C VAL A 98 -11.57 2.95 16.83
N TYR A 99 -10.90 2.60 15.75
CA TYR A 99 -10.26 3.56 14.85
C TYR A 99 -11.12 3.94 13.64
N GLY A 100 -12.37 3.48 13.59
CA GLY A 100 -13.30 3.86 12.53
C GLY A 100 -12.86 3.42 11.14
N VAL A 101 -12.33 2.20 11.04
CA VAL A 101 -11.83 1.66 9.78
C VAL A 101 -12.98 1.38 8.82
N ASP A 102 -12.87 1.90 7.59
CA ASP A 102 -13.87 1.72 6.54
C ASP A 102 -13.57 0.52 5.64
N PHE A 103 -12.28 0.22 5.44
CA PHE A 103 -11.82 -0.87 4.56
C PHE A 103 -10.71 -1.63 5.27
N CYS A 104 -10.83 -2.95 5.31
CA CYS A 104 -9.82 -3.81 5.93
C CYS A 104 -9.37 -4.89 4.94
N TYR A 105 -8.08 -4.91 4.63
CA TYR A 105 -7.51 -5.87 3.69
C TYR A 105 -6.67 -6.90 4.45
N GLN A 106 -6.90 -8.18 4.15
CA GLN A 106 -6.13 -9.29 4.69
C GLN A 106 -4.96 -9.61 3.77
N SER A 107 -4.05 -10.48 4.20
CA SER A 107 -2.90 -10.89 3.40
C SER A 107 -3.29 -11.42 2.02
N GLU A 108 -4.35 -12.22 1.95
CA GLU A 108 -4.84 -12.80 0.69
C GLU A 108 -5.35 -11.70 -0.25
N ASP A 109 -6.09 -10.75 0.30
CA ASP A 109 -6.62 -9.61 -0.48
C ASP A 109 -5.49 -8.76 -1.03
N ILE A 110 -4.47 -8.49 -0.20
CA ILE A 110 -3.31 -7.68 -0.58
C ILE A 110 -2.56 -8.37 -1.71
N HIS A 111 -2.36 -9.68 -1.61
CA HIS A 111 -1.70 -10.45 -2.65
C HIS A 111 -2.49 -10.42 -3.96
N TYR A 112 -3.80 -10.55 -3.87
CA TYR A 112 -4.69 -10.46 -5.02
C TYR A 112 -4.61 -9.08 -5.68
N LEU A 113 -4.58 -8.02 -4.88
CA LEU A 113 -4.42 -6.66 -5.40
C LEU A 113 -3.14 -6.53 -6.22
N ALA A 114 -2.03 -7.02 -5.68
CA ALA A 114 -0.75 -6.95 -6.36
C ALA A 114 -0.74 -7.78 -7.65
N ALA A 115 -1.47 -8.87 -7.69
CA ALA A 115 -1.56 -9.73 -8.87
C ALA A 115 -2.46 -9.13 -9.95
N LYS A 116 -3.48 -8.35 -9.55
CA LYS A 116 -4.46 -7.77 -10.48
C LYS A 116 -3.99 -6.48 -11.12
N VAL A 117 -3.12 -5.77 -10.48
CA VAL A 117 -2.61 -4.50 -10.98
C VAL A 117 -1.16 -4.64 -11.43
#